data_7c2e485c6db5d2518ce5e75222e5ccc8
#
_entry.id   7c2e485c6db5d2518ce5e75222e5ccc8
#
_cell.length_a   1.000
_cell.length_b   1.000
_cell.length_c   1.000
_cell.angle_alpha   90.00
_cell.angle_beta   90.00
_cell.angle_gamma   90.00
#
_symmetry.space_group_name_H-M   'P 1'
#
loop_
_entity.id
_entity.type
_entity.pdbx_description
1 polymer ?
#
loop_
_entity_poly.entity_id
_entity_poly.type
_entity_poly.pdbx_seq_one_letter_code
_entity_poly.pdbx_strand_id
1 'polypeptide(L)'
;FFQGHFPGHPIMPGALICEAMAQVGGVALQYPEENRGLIPMFTGMDKVRFRSPVRPGDQLVTKAVIKKIVGRMGKVHCECYVGETFKASADFLFYLAEPENKKEKDENNK
;
A
#
# COMPACT_ATOMS: atom_id res chain seq x y z
N PHE A 1 2.21 16.52 9.56
CA PHE A 1 3.13 15.45 9.15
C PHE A 1 4.49 15.97 8.76
N PHE A 2 4.55 17.20 8.30
CA PHE A 2 5.82 17.77 7.82
C PHE A 2 6.60 18.47 8.90
N GLN A 3 5.94 18.88 9.96
CA GLN A 3 6.59 19.61 11.05
C GLN A 3 7.48 18.67 11.87
N GLY A 4 8.61 19.18 12.31
CA GLY A 4 9.54 18.43 13.13
C GLY A 4 10.44 17.49 12.37
N HIS A 5 10.23 17.32 11.06
CA HIS A 5 11.07 16.50 10.21
C HIS A 5 11.83 17.44 9.27
N PHE A 6 13.10 17.66 9.52
CA PHE A 6 13.93 18.65 8.83
C PHE A 6 13.37 20.07 8.93
N PRO A 7 13.49 20.71 10.10
CA PRO A 7 13.00 22.10 10.27
C PRO A 7 13.51 23.02 9.17
N GLY A 8 12.62 23.82 8.60
CA GLY A 8 12.94 24.72 7.49
C GLY A 8 12.88 24.09 6.11
N HIS A 9 12.79 22.77 6.04
CA HIS A 9 12.69 22.03 4.78
C HIS A 9 11.69 20.89 4.94
N PRO A 10 10.40 21.21 5.05
CA PRO A 10 9.40 20.17 5.30
C PRO A 10 9.31 19.21 4.10
N ILE A 11 9.46 17.93 4.39
CA ILE A 11 9.30 16.86 3.41
C ILE A 11 8.51 15.73 4.04
N MET A 12 7.85 14.95 3.19
CA MET A 12 7.08 13.82 3.66
C MET A 12 8.02 12.68 4.05
N PRO A 13 7.92 12.15 5.28
CA PRO A 13 8.75 11.01 5.68
C PRO A 13 8.51 9.79 4.79
N GLY A 14 9.60 9.03 4.56
CA GLY A 14 9.52 7.83 3.72
C GLY A 14 8.49 6.82 4.18
N ALA A 15 8.32 6.66 5.49
CA ALA A 15 7.34 5.74 6.04
C ALA A 15 5.92 6.09 5.63
N LEU A 16 5.59 7.39 5.57
CA LEU A 16 4.26 7.85 5.14
C LEU A 16 4.04 7.62 3.65
N ILE A 17 5.09 7.75 2.84
CA ILE A 17 5.02 7.46 1.41
C ILE A 17 4.75 5.97 1.21
N CYS A 18 5.44 5.10 1.94
CA CYS A 18 5.21 3.67 1.88
C CYS A 18 3.80 3.31 2.30
N GLU A 19 3.29 3.92 3.36
CA GLU A 19 1.92 3.68 3.81
C GLU A 19 0.91 4.08 2.74
N ALA A 20 1.10 5.24 2.11
CA ALA A 20 0.22 5.69 1.04
C ALA A 20 0.22 4.72 -0.13
N MET A 21 1.40 4.24 -0.54
CA MET A 21 1.51 3.24 -1.61
C MET A 21 0.85 1.92 -1.22
N ALA A 22 1.04 1.48 0.02
CA ALA A 22 0.49 0.22 0.50
C ALA A 22 -1.04 0.23 0.48
N GLN A 23 -1.65 1.37 0.84
CA GLN A 23 -3.10 1.52 0.80
C GLN A 23 -3.64 1.34 -0.62
N VAL A 24 -2.99 1.95 -1.59
CA VAL A 24 -3.39 1.81 -3.00
C VAL A 24 -3.18 0.38 -3.48
N GLY A 25 -2.06 -0.24 -3.07
CA GLY A 25 -1.77 -1.62 -3.44
C GLY A 25 -2.82 -2.59 -2.90
N GLY A 26 -3.25 -2.38 -1.66
CA GLY A 26 -4.31 -3.20 -1.06
C GLY A 26 -5.63 -3.08 -1.80
N VAL A 27 -6.00 -1.84 -2.18
CA VAL A 27 -7.22 -1.61 -2.97
C VAL A 27 -7.12 -2.30 -4.32
N ALA A 28 -5.95 -2.25 -4.96
CA ALA A 28 -5.73 -2.91 -6.25
C ALA A 28 -5.96 -4.41 -6.15
N LEU A 29 -5.53 -5.04 -5.05
CA LEU A 29 -5.75 -6.47 -4.84
C LEU A 29 -7.21 -6.84 -4.64
N GLN A 30 -8.02 -5.92 -4.16
CA GLN A 30 -9.46 -6.16 -3.98
C GLN A 30 -10.24 -5.98 -5.27
N TYR A 31 -9.64 -5.38 -6.28
CA TYR A 31 -10.34 -5.10 -7.54
C TYR A 31 -10.80 -6.34 -8.28
N PRO A 32 -9.98 -7.40 -8.43
CA PRO A 32 -10.44 -8.64 -9.06
C PRO A 32 -11.64 -9.22 -8.31
N GLU A 33 -12.62 -9.70 -9.04
CA GLU A 33 -13.88 -10.18 -8.46
C GLU A 33 -13.66 -11.28 -7.43
N GLU A 34 -12.76 -12.21 -7.71
CA GLU A 34 -12.47 -13.33 -6.82
C GLU A 34 -11.88 -12.90 -5.49
N ASN A 35 -11.35 -11.69 -5.41
CA ASN A 35 -10.75 -11.16 -4.18
C ASN A 35 -11.67 -10.25 -3.40
N ARG A 36 -12.85 -9.95 -3.96
CA ARG A 36 -13.80 -9.06 -3.29
C ARG A 36 -14.30 -9.70 -2.01
N GLY A 37 -14.41 -8.88 -0.97
CA GLY A 37 -14.81 -9.36 0.35
C GLY A 37 -13.64 -9.87 1.19
N LEU A 38 -12.46 -10.03 0.60
CA LEU A 38 -11.26 -10.38 1.35
C LEU A 38 -10.57 -9.11 1.82
N ILE A 39 -9.85 -9.22 2.93
CA ILE A 39 -9.14 -8.09 3.51
C ILE A 39 -7.65 -8.24 3.23
N PRO A 40 -7.03 -7.31 2.48
CA PRO A 40 -5.60 -7.36 2.24
C PRO A 40 -4.86 -6.95 3.51
N MET A 41 -4.15 -7.88 4.09
CA MET A 41 -3.33 -7.64 5.27
C MET A 41 -1.88 -7.49 4.86
N PHE A 42 -1.30 -6.36 5.19
CA PHE A 42 0.09 -6.07 4.87
C PHE A 42 1.01 -7.02 5.63
N THR A 43 1.86 -7.75 4.90
CA THR A 43 2.79 -8.69 5.51
C THR A 43 4.26 -8.32 5.32
N GLY A 44 4.55 -7.50 4.33
CA GLY A 44 5.93 -7.09 4.12
C GLY A 44 6.10 -6.23 2.90
N MET A 45 7.28 -5.63 2.78
CA MET A 45 7.63 -4.87 1.61
C MET A 45 9.09 -5.12 1.25
N ASP A 46 9.40 -4.93 -0.03
CA ASP A 46 10.71 -5.20 -0.58
C ASP A 46 11.01 -4.18 -1.67
N LYS A 47 12.29 -4.06 -2.02
CA LYS A 47 12.76 -3.21 -3.11
C LYS A 47 12.26 -1.78 -2.99
N VAL A 48 12.30 -1.25 -1.78
CA VAL A 48 11.89 0.14 -1.52
C VAL A 48 12.92 1.09 -2.11
N ARG A 49 12.45 2.05 -2.90
CA ARG A 49 13.31 3.06 -3.49
C ARG A 49 12.70 4.45 -3.31
N PHE A 50 13.51 5.39 -2.86
CA PHE A 50 13.14 6.79 -2.77
C PHE A 50 14.06 7.58 -3.68
N ARG A 51 13.50 8.29 -4.64
CA ARG A 51 14.29 9.04 -5.60
C ARG A 51 14.38 10.51 -5.25
N SER A 52 13.27 11.09 -4.83
CA SER A 52 13.23 12.50 -4.50
C SER A 52 12.18 12.77 -3.44
N PRO A 53 12.34 13.83 -2.66
CA PRO A 53 11.40 14.11 -1.57
C PRO A 53 10.05 14.58 -2.07
N VAL A 54 9.02 14.32 -1.26
CA VAL A 54 7.68 14.83 -1.45
C VAL A 54 7.50 15.99 -0.48
N ARG A 55 6.96 17.10 -0.96
CA ARG A 55 6.82 18.33 -0.20
C ARG A 55 5.36 18.67 0.04
N PRO A 56 5.07 19.55 1.02
CA PRO A 56 3.69 20.00 1.25
C PRO A 56 3.11 20.60 -0.02
N GLY A 57 1.86 20.26 -0.31
CA GLY A 57 1.19 20.73 -1.51
C GLY A 57 1.36 19.82 -2.71
N ASP A 58 2.29 18.88 -2.66
CA ASP A 58 2.44 17.90 -3.73
C ASP A 58 1.27 16.92 -3.71
N GLN A 59 0.72 16.65 -4.89
CA GLN A 59 -0.32 15.65 -5.02
C GLN A 59 0.30 14.34 -5.47
N LEU A 60 0.25 13.33 -4.59
CA LEU A 60 0.80 12.02 -4.88
C LEU A 60 -0.18 11.20 -5.71
N VAL A 61 0.35 10.59 -6.75
CA VAL A 61 -0.39 9.62 -7.55
C VAL A 61 0.36 8.30 -7.47
N THR A 62 -0.32 7.25 -7.03
CA THR A 62 0.27 5.92 -6.92
C THR A 62 -0.30 5.02 -7.99
N LYS A 63 0.59 4.36 -8.71
CA LYS A 63 0.24 3.34 -9.70
C LYS A 63 0.57 1.99 -9.10
N ALA A 64 -0.41 1.09 -9.07
CA ALA A 64 -0.24 -0.23 -8.50
C ALA A 64 -0.47 -1.28 -9.57
N VAL A 65 0.44 -2.25 -9.64
CA VAL A 65 0.34 -3.37 -10.58
C VAL A 65 0.45 -4.66 -9.79
N ILE A 66 -0.56 -5.52 -9.91
CA ILE A 66 -0.51 -6.83 -9.29
C ILE A 66 0.52 -7.67 -10.04
N LYS A 67 1.56 -8.09 -9.35
CA LYS A 67 2.64 -8.87 -9.96
C LYS A 67 2.35 -10.36 -9.92
N LYS A 68 1.77 -10.84 -8.82
CA LYS A 68 1.60 -12.26 -8.62
C LYS A 68 0.59 -12.50 -7.51
N ILE A 69 -0.25 -13.52 -7.68
CA ILE A 69 -1.13 -14.01 -6.63
C ILE A 69 -0.93 -15.51 -6.57
N VAL A 70 -0.55 -16.01 -5.41
CA VAL A 70 -0.39 -17.44 -5.16
C VAL A 70 -1.21 -17.78 -3.93
N GLY A 71 -2.29 -18.52 -4.13
CA GLY A 71 -3.23 -18.79 -3.05
C GLY A 71 -3.79 -17.49 -2.49
N ARG A 72 -3.54 -17.24 -1.20
CA ARG A 72 -3.99 -16.03 -0.51
C ARG A 72 -2.92 -14.94 -0.43
N MET A 73 -1.75 -15.18 -1.03
CA MET A 73 -0.67 -14.20 -0.99
C MET A 73 -0.64 -13.41 -2.29
N GLY A 74 -0.62 -12.09 -2.18
CA GLY A 74 -0.52 -11.21 -3.33
C GLY A 74 0.69 -10.32 -3.26
N LYS A 75 1.37 -10.13 -4.39
CA LYS A 75 2.48 -9.21 -4.53
C LYS A 75 2.09 -8.09 -5.47
N VAL A 76 2.25 -6.85 -5.01
CA VAL A 76 1.86 -5.65 -5.77
C VAL A 76 3.06 -4.74 -5.86
N HIS A 77 3.37 -4.30 -7.08
CA HIS A 77 4.40 -3.27 -7.28
C HIS A 77 3.71 -1.91 -7.34
N CYS A 78 4.19 -0.97 -6.54
CA CYS A 78 3.65 0.38 -6.50
C CYS A 78 4.72 1.40 -6.87
N GLU A 79 4.31 2.42 -7.63
CA GLU A 79 5.15 3.55 -7.99
C GLU A 79 4.39 4.83 -7.66
N CYS A 80 5.08 5.76 -7.01
CA CYS A 80 4.51 7.01 -6.57
C CYS A 80 5.09 8.18 -7.34
N TYR A 81 4.22 9.05 -7.82
CA TYR A 81 4.60 10.19 -8.66
C TYR A 81 3.99 11.47 -8.16
N VAL A 82 4.65 12.58 -8.45
CA VAL A 82 4.06 13.92 -8.38
C VAL A 82 4.13 14.49 -9.79
N GLY A 83 2.96 14.66 -10.43
CA GLY A 83 2.94 14.96 -11.86
C GLY A 83 3.59 13.81 -12.63
N GLU A 84 4.60 14.14 -13.43
CA GLU A 84 5.35 13.15 -14.19
C GLU A 84 6.64 12.71 -13.47
N THR A 85 6.91 13.28 -12.30
CA THR A 85 8.15 13.01 -11.59
C THR A 85 8.02 11.80 -10.69
N PHE A 86 8.86 10.79 -10.93
CA PHE A 86 8.93 9.60 -10.10
C PHE A 86 9.50 9.95 -8.73
N LYS A 87 8.81 9.55 -7.67
CA LYS A 87 9.22 9.85 -6.30
C LYS A 87 9.69 8.62 -5.54
N ALA A 88 8.96 7.51 -5.65
CA ALA A 88 9.26 6.32 -4.86
C ALA A 88 8.63 5.09 -5.49
N SER A 89 9.16 3.92 -5.16
CA SER A 89 8.55 2.65 -5.52
C SER A 89 8.83 1.60 -4.46
N ALA A 90 8.00 0.57 -4.44
CA ALA A 90 8.19 -0.57 -3.55
C ALA A 90 7.34 -1.74 -4.04
N ASP A 91 7.75 -2.95 -3.66
CA ASP A 91 6.94 -4.15 -3.81
C ASP A 91 6.31 -4.45 -2.45
N PHE A 92 5.01 -4.68 -2.44
CA PHE A 92 4.27 -4.98 -1.21
C PHE A 92 3.72 -6.39 -1.26
N LEU A 93 3.78 -7.06 -0.12
CA LEU A 93 3.22 -8.40 0.06
C LEU A 93 2.02 -8.29 0.98
N PHE A 94 0.92 -8.91 0.55
CA PHE A 94 -0.33 -8.93 1.31
C PHE A 94 -0.84 -10.36 1.43
N TYR A 95 -1.46 -10.64 2.57
CA TYR A 95 -2.25 -11.83 2.76
C TYR A 95 -3.73 -11.45 2.64
N LEU A 96 -4.47 -12.16 1.81
CA LEU A 96 -5.91 -11.90 1.61
C LEU A 96 -6.69 -12.71 2.64
N ALA A 97 -7.10 -12.04 3.71
CA ALA A 97 -7.76 -12.68 4.84
C ALA A 97 -9.28 -12.59 4.70
N GLU A 98 -9.98 -13.54 5.30
CA GLU A 98 -11.42 -13.46 5.39
C GLU A 98 -11.83 -12.46 6.48
N PRO A 99 -12.98 -11.78 6.31
CA PRO A 99 -13.44 -10.82 7.31
C PRO A 99 -13.67 -11.49 8.66
N GLU A 100 -13.30 -10.78 9.72
CA GLU A 100 -13.42 -11.27 11.09
C GLU A 100 -14.84 -11.61 11.46
N ASN A 101 -15.80 -10.80 11.03
CA ASN A 101 -17.22 -11.02 11.31
C ASN A 101 -17.70 -12.38 10.84
N LYS A 102 -17.25 -12.82 9.67
CA LYS A 102 -17.59 -14.13 9.14
C LYS A 102 -16.99 -15.23 10.01
N LYS A 103 -15.77 -15.03 10.47
CA LYS A 103 -15.08 -15.98 11.32
C LYS A 103 -15.76 -16.13 12.69
N GLU A 104 -16.16 -15.02 13.29
CA GLU A 104 -16.91 -15.02 14.55
C GLU A 104 -18.25 -15.73 14.43
N LYS A 105 -18.99 -15.50 13.34
CA LYS A 105 -20.24 -16.18 13.09
C LYS A 105 -20.06 -17.68 12.99
N ASP A 106 -19.03 -18.12 12.29
CA ASP A 106 -18.75 -19.54 12.14
C ASP A 106 -18.41 -20.17 13.50
N GLU A 107 -17.67 -19.47 14.34
CA GLU A 107 -17.34 -19.94 15.68
C GLU A 107 -18.57 -20.01 16.59
N ASN A 108 -19.46 -19.02 16.51
CA ASN A 108 -20.66 -18.96 17.31
C ASN A 108 -21.70 -20.02 16.92
N ASN A 109 -21.64 -20.49 15.69
CA ASN A 109 -22.56 -21.48 15.19
C ASN A 109 -22.12 -22.92 15.49
N LYS A 110 -20.99 -23.06 16.11
CA LYS A 110 -20.51 -24.36 16.54
C LYS A 110 -21.07 -24.72 17.90
#